data_8615b5633c83ab3e4e23ebf5a5c793ad
#
_entry.id   8615b5633c83ab3e4e23ebf5a5c793ad
#
_cell.length_a   1.000
_cell.length_b   1.000
_cell.length_c   1.000
_cell.angle_alpha   90.00
_cell.angle_beta   90.00
_cell.angle_gamma   90.00
#
_symmetry.space_group_name_H-M   'P 1'
#
loop_
_entity.id
_entity.type
_entity.pdbx_description
1 polymer ?
#
loop_
_entity_poly.entity_id
_entity_poly.type
_entity_poly.pdbx_seq_one_letter_code
_entity_poly.pdbx_strand_id
1 'polypeptide(L)'
;MNDLIGQALLDYQNNHYTDDLYTETNISELDVLPLPHLFRSFDAMSPLEQLALKTADGKILDVGCGAGSHSLYLQELGNEVTGIDISVGAIKVCRLRGLTKVKAIDILQLNEEKFDAILLLMNGTGIFQKLDYVSNYLQHLKKLLAKNGQILIDSTDLRYMYDQGDQEGSILIPAGNYYGELEFTIHYKDFRSEPFDWLYLDPRTFKKLANKNGLNFEIIGAGKNYDYLAKLTVI
;
A
#
# COMPACT_ATOMS: atom_id res chain seq x y z
N MET A 1 5.24 16.65 11.28
CA MET A 1 6.01 15.47 10.82
C MET A 1 6.71 15.87 9.53
N ASN A 2 8.01 15.64 9.41
CA ASN A 2 8.72 15.95 8.15
C ASN A 2 8.29 14.93 7.09
N ASP A 3 7.85 15.41 5.92
CA ASP A 3 7.43 14.60 4.77
C ASP A 3 8.67 14.11 4.01
N LEU A 4 9.44 13.18 4.60
CA LEU A 4 10.70 12.70 4.01
C LEU A 4 10.47 11.96 2.69
N ILE A 5 9.41 11.16 2.61
CA ILE A 5 9.04 10.47 1.36
C ILE A 5 8.74 11.50 0.28
N GLY A 6 7.88 12.48 0.58
CA GLY A 6 7.54 13.53 -0.37
C GLY A 6 8.73 14.38 -0.80
N GLN A 7 9.68 14.65 0.11
CA GLN A 7 10.91 15.36 -0.22
C GLN A 7 11.78 14.54 -1.17
N ALA A 8 12.00 13.24 -0.89
CA ALA A 8 12.77 12.35 -1.73
C ALA A 8 12.18 12.22 -3.15
N LEU A 9 10.85 12.06 -3.23
CA LEU A 9 10.14 12.02 -4.51
C LEU A 9 10.28 13.32 -5.30
N LEU A 10 10.22 14.49 -4.64
CA LEU A 10 10.43 15.79 -5.28
C LEU A 10 11.86 15.98 -5.77
N ASP A 11 12.85 15.59 -4.97
CA ASP A 11 14.26 15.66 -5.36
C ASP A 11 14.50 14.80 -6.60
N TYR A 12 13.97 13.58 -6.63
CA TYR A 12 14.08 12.70 -7.81
C TYR A 12 13.38 13.32 -9.03
N GLN A 13 12.15 13.79 -8.90
CA GLN A 13 11.38 14.39 -9.99
C GLN A 13 12.05 15.63 -10.59
N ASN A 14 12.78 16.40 -9.78
CA ASN A 14 13.48 17.62 -10.21
C ASN A 14 14.95 17.40 -10.60
N ASN A 15 15.39 16.14 -10.76
CA ASN A 15 16.77 15.76 -11.05
C ASN A 15 17.80 16.23 -9.98
N HIS A 16 17.38 16.35 -8.73
CA HIS A 16 18.23 16.61 -7.56
C HIS A 16 18.51 15.32 -6.77
N TYR A 17 18.34 14.18 -7.41
CA TYR A 17 18.53 12.86 -6.82
C TYR A 17 20.01 12.62 -6.51
N THR A 18 20.31 12.39 -5.23
CA THR A 18 21.63 12.03 -4.72
C THR A 18 21.63 10.77 -3.87
N ASP A 19 20.48 10.46 -3.27
CA ASP A 19 20.34 9.40 -2.29
C ASP A 19 19.01 8.66 -2.49
N ASP A 20 18.99 7.36 -2.18
CA ASP A 20 17.76 6.57 -2.07
C ASP A 20 17.08 6.76 -0.71
N LEU A 21 15.87 6.29 -0.59
CA LEU A 21 15.21 6.08 0.69
C LEU A 21 15.73 4.81 1.34
N TYR A 22 15.79 4.81 2.68
CA TYR A 22 16.02 3.61 3.45
C TYR A 22 14.88 3.39 4.43
N THR A 23 14.55 2.12 4.65
CA THR A 23 13.55 1.69 5.63
C THR A 23 14.23 0.86 6.70
N GLU A 24 13.86 1.07 7.94
CA GLU A 24 14.26 0.29 9.10
C GLU A 24 12.99 -0.17 9.80
N THR A 25 12.99 -1.39 10.33
CA THR A 25 11.86 -1.89 11.12
C THR A 25 12.32 -2.44 12.47
N ASN A 26 11.38 -2.68 13.36
CA ASN A 26 11.68 -3.32 14.65
C ASN A 26 12.14 -4.78 14.54
N ILE A 27 12.12 -5.38 13.34
CA ILE A 27 12.53 -6.78 13.09
C ILE A 27 13.56 -6.93 11.96
N SER A 28 13.91 -5.86 11.26
CA SER A 28 14.92 -5.88 10.18
C SER A 28 15.86 -4.69 10.29
N GLU A 29 17.08 -4.89 9.80
CA GLU A 29 18.06 -3.83 9.64
C GLU A 29 17.68 -2.87 8.50
N LEU A 30 18.50 -1.85 8.30
CA LEU A 30 18.31 -0.84 7.27
C LEU A 30 18.29 -1.48 5.87
N ASP A 31 17.22 -1.28 5.13
CA ASP A 31 17.03 -1.76 3.77
C ASP A 31 16.82 -0.59 2.80
N VAL A 32 17.34 -0.71 1.58
CA VAL A 32 17.23 0.35 0.56
C VAL A 32 15.90 0.27 -0.17
N LEU A 33 15.21 1.41 -0.28
CA LEU A 33 14.08 1.61 -1.17
C LEU A 33 14.49 2.54 -2.32
N PRO A 34 14.92 2.01 -3.48
CA PRO A 34 15.41 2.82 -4.57
C PRO A 34 14.33 3.77 -5.11
N LEU A 35 14.62 5.08 -5.17
CA LEU A 35 13.68 6.06 -5.68
C LEU A 35 13.23 5.77 -7.12
N PRO A 36 14.10 5.32 -8.06
CA PRO A 36 13.65 4.93 -9.40
C PRO A 36 12.54 3.89 -9.39
N HIS A 37 12.53 2.98 -8.39
CA HIS A 37 11.48 1.97 -8.24
C HIS A 37 10.09 2.59 -8.05
N LEU A 38 9.99 3.72 -7.35
CA LEU A 38 8.71 4.42 -7.14
C LEU A 38 8.20 5.13 -8.40
N PHE A 39 9.07 5.35 -9.39
CA PHE A 39 8.75 5.99 -10.68
C PHE A 39 8.64 5.00 -11.86
N ARG A 40 8.70 3.69 -11.59
CA ARG A 40 8.74 2.65 -12.61
C ARG A 40 7.52 2.67 -13.54
N SER A 41 7.74 2.24 -14.77
CA SER A 41 6.67 1.98 -15.75
C SER A 41 5.94 0.67 -15.42
N PHE A 42 4.79 0.46 -16.05
CA PHE A 42 3.99 -0.77 -15.90
C PHE A 42 4.80 -2.05 -16.14
N ASP A 43 5.65 -2.09 -17.16
CA ASP A 43 6.44 -3.28 -17.50
C ASP A 43 7.47 -3.64 -16.43
N ALA A 44 7.90 -2.66 -15.62
CA ALA A 44 8.83 -2.86 -14.51
C ALA A 44 8.13 -3.12 -13.16
N MET A 45 6.80 -3.14 -13.12
CA MET A 45 6.01 -3.48 -11.93
C MET A 45 6.01 -4.98 -11.68
N SER A 46 5.80 -5.39 -10.43
CA SER A 46 5.66 -6.79 -10.08
C SER A 46 4.44 -7.43 -10.77
N PRO A 47 4.42 -8.76 -10.96
CA PRO A 47 3.26 -9.45 -11.52
C PRO A 47 1.95 -9.20 -10.76
N LEU A 48 2.00 -9.01 -9.44
CA LEU A 48 0.81 -8.71 -8.63
C LEU A 48 0.29 -7.29 -8.88
N GLU A 49 1.18 -6.31 -8.98
CA GLU A 49 0.80 -4.95 -9.35
C GLU A 49 0.17 -4.91 -10.74
N GLN A 50 0.83 -5.54 -11.73
CA GLN A 50 0.30 -5.63 -13.09
C GLN A 50 -1.07 -6.31 -13.13
N LEU A 51 -1.28 -7.37 -12.34
CA LEU A 51 -2.58 -8.04 -12.22
C LEU A 51 -3.64 -7.11 -11.63
N ALA A 52 -3.30 -6.38 -10.55
CA ALA A 52 -4.21 -5.42 -9.93
C ALA A 52 -4.63 -4.34 -10.94
N LEU A 53 -3.68 -3.75 -11.66
CA LEU A 53 -3.95 -2.70 -12.64
C LEU A 53 -4.76 -3.20 -13.84
N LYS A 54 -4.56 -4.43 -14.29
CA LYS A 54 -5.37 -5.07 -15.35
C LYS A 54 -6.78 -5.43 -14.88
N THR A 55 -6.97 -5.61 -13.58
CA THR A 55 -8.27 -5.99 -12.96
C THR A 55 -9.11 -4.75 -12.62
N ALA A 56 -8.45 -3.61 -12.38
CA ALA A 56 -9.12 -2.35 -12.07
C ALA A 56 -9.77 -1.76 -13.33
N ASP A 57 -11.00 -1.28 -13.20
CA ASP A 57 -11.75 -0.65 -14.28
C ASP A 57 -12.72 0.40 -13.75
N GLY A 58 -13.14 1.34 -14.59
CA GLY A 58 -14.12 2.37 -14.30
C GLY A 58 -13.53 3.57 -13.53
N LYS A 59 -14.24 4.02 -12.50
CA LYS A 59 -13.77 5.08 -11.60
C LYS A 59 -12.90 4.49 -10.50
N ILE A 60 -11.63 4.86 -10.47
CA ILE A 60 -10.60 4.23 -9.64
C ILE A 60 -10.08 5.20 -8.59
N LEU A 61 -9.95 4.72 -7.35
CA LEU A 61 -9.23 5.37 -6.27
C LEU A 61 -7.90 4.65 -6.04
N ASP A 62 -6.79 5.37 -6.12
CA ASP A 62 -5.45 4.89 -5.78
C ASP A 62 -5.04 5.49 -4.43
N VAL A 63 -4.98 4.64 -3.38
CA VAL A 63 -4.74 5.05 -1.98
C VAL A 63 -3.26 4.84 -1.64
N GLY A 64 -2.60 5.92 -1.21
CA GLY A 64 -1.15 5.95 -1.04
C GLY A 64 -0.44 5.98 -2.39
N CYS A 65 -0.90 6.86 -3.30
CA CYS A 65 -0.46 6.84 -4.70
C CYS A 65 1.03 7.17 -4.91
N GLY A 66 1.74 7.68 -3.88
CA GLY A 66 3.17 7.97 -3.93
C GLY A 66 3.56 8.86 -5.11
N ALA A 67 4.47 8.39 -5.97
CA ALA A 67 4.87 9.09 -7.19
C ALA A 67 3.83 8.98 -8.32
N GLY A 68 2.75 8.22 -8.15
CA GLY A 68 1.64 8.13 -9.10
C GLY A 68 1.85 7.12 -10.23
N SER A 69 2.77 6.17 -10.12
CA SER A 69 3.08 5.24 -11.22
C SER A 69 1.89 4.36 -11.61
N HIS A 70 1.12 3.84 -10.64
CA HIS A 70 -0.12 3.09 -10.90
C HIS A 70 -1.20 3.97 -11.50
N SER A 71 -1.45 5.12 -10.88
CA SER A 71 -2.46 6.09 -11.30
C SER A 71 -2.22 6.60 -12.72
N LEU A 72 -0.97 6.91 -13.09
CA LEU A 72 -0.61 7.38 -14.43
C LEU A 72 -0.91 6.34 -15.51
N TYR A 73 -0.48 5.08 -15.27
CA TYR A 73 -0.77 4.01 -16.19
C TYR A 73 -2.27 3.83 -16.43
N LEU A 74 -3.08 3.83 -15.36
CA LEU A 74 -4.53 3.70 -15.49
C LEU A 74 -5.18 4.91 -16.18
N GLN A 75 -4.68 6.13 -15.91
CA GLN A 75 -5.13 7.34 -16.59
C GLN A 75 -4.81 7.30 -18.09
N GLU A 76 -3.63 6.80 -18.49
CA GLU A 76 -3.24 6.62 -19.89
C GLU A 76 -4.14 5.61 -20.63
N LEU A 77 -4.68 4.62 -19.92
CA LEU A 77 -5.68 3.69 -20.45
C LEU A 77 -7.09 4.30 -20.57
N GLY A 78 -7.27 5.54 -20.14
CA GLY A 78 -8.56 6.24 -20.22
C GLY A 78 -9.47 6.08 -19.01
N ASN A 79 -8.99 5.49 -17.90
CA ASN A 79 -9.77 5.39 -16.67
C ASN A 79 -9.90 6.74 -15.95
N GLU A 80 -10.98 6.92 -15.21
CA GLU A 80 -11.15 8.03 -14.29
C GLU A 80 -10.44 7.73 -12.97
N VAL A 81 -9.21 8.22 -12.80
CA VAL A 81 -8.38 7.92 -11.63
C VAL A 81 -8.32 9.11 -10.67
N THR A 82 -8.51 8.85 -9.39
CA THR A 82 -8.24 9.79 -8.29
C THR A 82 -7.13 9.18 -7.43
N GLY A 83 -5.97 9.86 -7.38
CA GLY A 83 -4.87 9.49 -6.48
C GLY A 83 -4.96 10.25 -5.15
N ILE A 84 -4.80 9.56 -4.04
CA ILE A 84 -4.69 10.21 -2.72
C ILE A 84 -3.43 9.74 -2.00
N ASP A 85 -2.85 10.65 -1.23
CA ASP A 85 -1.71 10.38 -0.36
C ASP A 85 -1.73 11.36 0.81
N ILE A 86 -1.17 11.00 1.95
CA ILE A 86 -0.98 11.93 3.07
C ILE A 86 0.21 12.86 2.84
N SER A 87 1.16 12.45 1.99
CA SER A 87 2.34 13.21 1.62
C SER A 87 1.98 14.33 0.63
N VAL A 88 2.16 15.57 1.08
CA VAL A 88 1.99 16.76 0.21
C VAL A 88 3.02 16.78 -0.92
N GLY A 89 4.24 16.28 -0.66
CA GLY A 89 5.30 16.16 -1.65
C GLY A 89 4.96 15.15 -2.74
N ALA A 90 4.45 13.96 -2.38
CA ALA A 90 3.97 12.95 -3.32
C ALA A 90 2.88 13.52 -4.25
N ILE A 91 1.89 14.22 -3.69
CA ILE A 91 0.83 14.87 -4.49
C ILE A 91 1.37 15.94 -5.44
N LYS A 92 2.39 16.71 -5.05
CA LYS A 92 3.06 17.64 -5.97
C LYS A 92 3.73 16.90 -7.13
N VAL A 93 4.43 15.81 -6.85
CA VAL A 93 5.06 14.96 -7.87
C VAL A 93 4.02 14.38 -8.82
N CYS A 94 2.91 13.85 -8.32
CA CYS A 94 1.81 13.36 -9.16
C CYS A 94 1.31 14.43 -10.15
N ARG A 95 1.14 15.67 -9.68
CA ARG A 95 0.74 16.80 -10.57
C ARG A 95 1.81 17.12 -11.60
N LEU A 96 3.08 17.17 -11.21
CA LEU A 96 4.20 17.41 -12.14
C LEU A 96 4.30 16.32 -13.21
N ARG A 97 3.93 15.08 -12.88
CA ARG A 97 3.90 13.94 -13.80
C ARG A 97 2.63 13.89 -14.66
N GLY A 98 1.65 14.77 -14.43
CA GLY A 98 0.45 14.88 -15.28
C GLY A 98 -0.79 14.18 -14.77
N LEU A 99 -0.84 13.74 -13.50
CA LEU A 99 -2.08 13.25 -12.91
C LEU A 99 -3.09 14.38 -12.73
N THR A 100 -4.32 14.17 -13.22
CA THR A 100 -5.34 15.21 -13.29
C THR A 100 -6.14 15.37 -11.98
N LYS A 101 -6.37 14.26 -11.26
CA LYS A 101 -7.15 14.26 -10.01
C LYS A 101 -6.32 13.68 -8.88
N VAL A 102 -5.78 14.56 -8.02
CA VAL A 102 -4.98 14.15 -6.85
C VAL A 102 -5.27 15.03 -5.64
N LYS A 103 -5.31 14.42 -4.45
CA LYS A 103 -5.59 15.11 -3.18
C LYS A 103 -4.60 14.66 -2.09
N ALA A 104 -4.04 15.63 -1.35
CA ALA A 104 -3.30 15.33 -0.12
C ALA A 104 -4.31 15.17 1.02
N ILE A 105 -4.68 13.92 1.33
CA ILE A 105 -5.73 13.60 2.29
C ILE A 105 -5.55 12.17 2.83
N ASP A 106 -5.88 11.96 4.09
CA ASP A 106 -6.02 10.64 4.68
C ASP A 106 -7.27 9.95 4.12
N ILE A 107 -7.17 8.66 3.81
CA ILE A 107 -8.28 7.86 3.28
C ILE A 107 -9.52 7.93 4.19
N LEU A 108 -9.34 7.94 5.52
CA LEU A 108 -10.45 8.01 6.47
C LEU A 108 -11.19 9.35 6.45
N GLN A 109 -10.61 10.38 5.84
CA GLN A 109 -11.23 11.70 5.65
C GLN A 109 -11.93 11.85 4.29
N LEU A 110 -11.69 10.94 3.33
CA LEU A 110 -12.32 10.95 2.03
C LEU A 110 -13.79 10.49 2.17
N ASN A 111 -14.73 11.32 1.75
CA ASN A 111 -16.16 11.06 1.83
C ASN A 111 -16.86 11.46 0.53
N GLU A 112 -18.12 11.07 0.38
CA GLU A 112 -19.06 11.52 -0.67
C GLU A 112 -18.74 11.09 -2.10
N GLU A 113 -17.66 10.32 -2.32
CA GLU A 113 -17.32 9.75 -3.63
C GLU A 113 -17.52 8.25 -3.65
N LYS A 114 -17.83 7.70 -4.83
CA LYS A 114 -17.95 6.24 -5.06
C LYS A 114 -17.00 5.82 -6.16
N PHE A 115 -16.41 4.64 -6.00
CA PHE A 115 -15.41 4.10 -6.91
C PHE A 115 -15.76 2.67 -7.31
N ASP A 116 -15.51 2.33 -8.57
CA ASP A 116 -15.67 0.98 -9.09
C ASP A 116 -14.51 0.07 -8.67
N ALA A 117 -13.32 0.66 -8.52
CA ALA A 117 -12.15 -0.01 -7.96
C ALA A 117 -11.40 0.90 -6.96
N ILE A 118 -10.94 0.30 -5.84
CA ILE A 118 -10.06 0.96 -4.88
C ILE A 118 -8.77 0.15 -4.82
N LEU A 119 -7.64 0.79 -5.08
CA LEU A 119 -6.32 0.19 -5.04
C LEU A 119 -5.60 0.56 -3.75
N LEU A 120 -5.02 -0.42 -3.08
CA LEU A 120 -4.06 -0.26 -2.00
C LEU A 120 -2.90 -1.23 -2.33
N LEU A 121 -1.85 -0.73 -2.97
CA LEU A 121 -0.77 -1.54 -3.52
C LEU A 121 0.59 -1.20 -2.91
N MET A 122 1.56 -2.10 -3.05
CA MET A 122 2.87 -2.08 -2.39
C MET A 122 2.77 -2.26 -0.86
N ASN A 123 2.21 -3.40 -0.46
CA ASN A 123 1.82 -3.71 0.89
C ASN A 123 0.72 -2.75 1.42
N GLY A 124 -0.36 -2.68 0.66
CA GLY A 124 -1.47 -1.77 0.93
C GLY A 124 -2.13 -1.96 2.29
N THR A 125 -2.04 -3.16 2.90
CA THR A 125 -2.51 -3.38 4.28
C THR A 125 -1.76 -2.55 5.32
N GLY A 126 -0.56 -2.06 5.00
CA GLY A 126 0.23 -1.20 5.89
C GLY A 126 -0.49 0.10 6.27
N ILE A 127 -1.34 0.62 5.38
CA ILE A 127 -2.16 1.81 5.63
C ILE A 127 -3.10 1.62 6.83
N PHE A 128 -3.46 0.37 7.16
CA PHE A 128 -4.30 0.06 8.32
C PHE A 128 -3.58 0.17 9.66
N GLN A 129 -2.26 0.30 9.65
CA GLN A 129 -1.38 0.51 10.80
C GLN A 129 -1.34 -0.68 11.77
N LYS A 130 -2.45 -1.03 12.42
CA LYS A 130 -2.58 -2.11 13.41
C LYS A 130 -3.80 -3.00 13.14
N LEU A 131 -3.73 -4.23 13.63
CA LEU A 131 -4.80 -5.21 13.50
C LEU A 131 -6.15 -4.70 14.02
N ASP A 132 -6.13 -3.99 15.12
CA ASP A 132 -7.33 -3.43 15.76
C ASP A 132 -8.03 -2.37 14.90
N TYR A 133 -7.31 -1.69 14.01
CA TYR A 133 -7.86 -0.64 13.15
C TYR A 133 -8.42 -1.17 11.83
N VAL A 134 -8.08 -2.40 11.44
CA VAL A 134 -8.48 -2.99 10.14
C VAL A 134 -9.99 -2.89 9.91
N SER A 135 -10.81 -3.20 10.93
CA SER A 135 -12.27 -3.12 10.77
C SER A 135 -12.76 -1.70 10.46
N ASN A 136 -12.15 -0.67 11.06
CA ASN A 136 -12.50 0.72 10.79
C ASN A 136 -12.19 1.09 9.33
N TYR A 137 -11.00 0.74 8.84
CA TYR A 137 -10.62 0.98 7.45
C TYR A 137 -11.50 0.21 6.46
N LEU A 138 -11.75 -1.08 6.69
CA LEU A 138 -12.60 -1.89 5.80
C LEU A 138 -14.03 -1.36 5.73
N GLN A 139 -14.62 -0.93 6.85
CA GLN A 139 -15.95 -0.31 6.86
C GLN A 139 -15.95 1.03 6.12
N HIS A 140 -14.89 1.81 6.23
CA HIS A 140 -14.76 3.07 5.51
C HIS A 140 -14.59 2.85 3.99
N LEU A 141 -13.67 1.98 3.58
CA LEU A 141 -13.46 1.60 2.18
C LEU A 141 -14.74 1.05 1.55
N LYS A 142 -15.48 0.20 2.27
CA LYS A 142 -16.79 -0.31 1.84
C LYS A 142 -17.79 0.81 1.54
N LYS A 143 -17.78 1.91 2.33
CA LYS A 143 -18.65 3.07 2.07
C LYS A 143 -18.24 3.83 0.80
N LEU A 144 -17.01 3.73 0.36
CA LEU A 144 -16.52 4.36 -0.87
C LEU A 144 -16.73 3.48 -2.12
N LEU A 145 -17.12 2.23 -1.99
CA LEU A 145 -17.41 1.37 -3.15
C LEU A 145 -18.72 1.76 -3.83
N ALA A 146 -18.69 1.81 -5.15
CA ALA A 146 -19.86 1.80 -6.00
C ALA A 146 -20.59 0.44 -5.92
N LYS A 147 -21.77 0.34 -6.50
CA LYS A 147 -22.48 -0.94 -6.64
C LYS A 147 -21.62 -1.89 -7.48
N ASN A 148 -21.36 -3.09 -6.99
CA ASN A 148 -20.48 -4.09 -7.58
C ASN A 148 -18.99 -3.67 -7.65
N GLY A 149 -18.59 -2.63 -6.93
CA GLY A 149 -17.20 -2.20 -6.85
C GLY A 149 -16.32 -3.21 -6.08
N GLN A 150 -15.01 -3.06 -6.25
CA GLN A 150 -14.00 -3.96 -5.69
C GLN A 150 -12.86 -3.19 -5.02
N ILE A 151 -12.24 -3.81 -4.02
CA ILE A 151 -10.97 -3.35 -3.45
C ILE A 151 -9.91 -4.36 -3.89
N LEU A 152 -8.82 -3.86 -4.45
CA LEU A 152 -7.62 -4.64 -4.81
C LEU A 152 -6.50 -4.21 -3.87
N ILE A 153 -6.07 -5.13 -3.02
CA ILE A 153 -5.13 -4.85 -1.94
C ILE A 153 -4.13 -5.98 -1.81
N ASP A 154 -2.86 -5.63 -1.71
CA ASP A 154 -1.79 -6.60 -1.50
C ASP A 154 -1.29 -6.60 -0.06
N SER A 155 -0.69 -7.71 0.32
CA SER A 155 0.05 -7.88 1.57
C SER A 155 1.02 -9.05 1.46
N THR A 156 1.84 -9.22 2.51
CA THR A 156 2.79 -10.32 2.64
C THR A 156 2.55 -11.04 3.97
N ASP A 157 2.63 -12.37 3.95
CA ASP A 157 2.65 -13.17 5.18
C ASP A 157 4.08 -13.21 5.73
N LEU A 158 4.34 -12.50 6.81
CA LEU A 158 5.68 -12.38 7.40
C LEU A 158 6.11 -13.57 8.27
N ARG A 159 5.35 -14.67 8.33
CA ARG A 159 5.72 -15.83 9.16
C ARG A 159 7.13 -16.33 8.89
N TYR A 160 7.57 -16.29 7.63
CA TYR A 160 8.91 -16.73 7.25
C TYR A 160 10.04 -15.96 7.94
N MET A 161 9.83 -14.72 8.36
CA MET A 161 10.82 -13.91 9.07
C MET A 161 11.04 -14.36 10.52
N TYR A 162 10.10 -15.14 11.07
CA TYR A 162 10.13 -15.67 12.44
C TYR A 162 10.47 -17.17 12.48
N ASP A 163 10.67 -17.81 11.32
CA ASP A 163 11.06 -19.22 11.22
C ASP A 163 12.58 -19.34 11.51
N GLN A 164 12.93 -19.86 12.69
CA GLN A 164 14.32 -20.03 13.11
C GLN A 164 14.93 -21.39 12.75
N GLY A 165 14.27 -22.18 11.91
CA GLY A 165 14.86 -23.35 11.25
C GLY A 165 15.19 -24.58 12.11
N ASP A 166 14.99 -24.57 13.43
CA ASP A 166 15.46 -25.61 14.34
C ASP A 166 14.42 -26.69 14.70
N GLN A 167 13.16 -26.49 14.38
CA GLN A 167 12.10 -27.52 14.50
C GLN A 167 11.03 -27.31 13.43
N GLU A 168 10.70 -28.36 12.66
CA GLU A 168 9.62 -28.31 11.67
C GLU A 168 8.34 -27.70 12.25
N GLY A 169 8.00 -26.49 11.81
CA GLY A 169 6.71 -25.85 12.05
C GLY A 169 6.55 -25.01 13.32
N SER A 170 7.59 -24.78 14.11
CA SER A 170 7.51 -23.88 15.26
C SER A 170 7.98 -22.46 14.88
N ILE A 171 7.09 -21.48 15.01
CA ILE A 171 7.37 -20.06 14.77
C ILE A 171 7.37 -19.38 16.15
N LEU A 172 8.49 -18.77 16.54
CA LEU A 172 8.57 -17.95 17.74
C LEU A 172 8.04 -16.54 17.44
N ILE A 173 6.75 -16.35 17.61
CA ILE A 173 6.12 -15.03 17.52
C ILE A 173 6.27 -14.32 18.88
N PRO A 174 6.70 -13.04 18.92
CA PRO A 174 6.75 -12.27 20.15
C PRO A 174 5.38 -12.26 20.83
N ALA A 175 5.35 -12.54 22.13
CA ALA A 175 4.12 -12.57 22.89
C ALA A 175 3.51 -11.17 22.98
N GLY A 176 2.23 -11.04 22.64
CA GLY A 176 1.43 -9.84 22.91
C GLY A 176 0.87 -9.12 21.69
N ASN A 177 1.58 -9.08 20.56
CA ASN A 177 1.12 -8.39 19.35
C ASN A 177 0.94 -9.37 18.18
N TYR A 178 0.16 -8.96 17.18
CA TYR A 178 0.09 -9.70 15.93
C TYR A 178 1.43 -9.59 15.20
N TYR A 179 1.99 -10.72 14.73
CA TYR A 179 3.34 -10.78 14.15
C TYR A 179 3.56 -9.94 12.89
N GLY A 180 2.49 -9.49 12.25
CA GLY A 180 2.54 -8.59 11.10
C GLY A 180 2.43 -7.12 11.46
N GLU A 181 2.36 -6.73 12.75
CA GLU A 181 2.44 -5.35 13.19
C GLU A 181 3.89 -4.94 13.34
N LEU A 182 4.37 -4.12 12.43
CA LEU A 182 5.72 -3.59 12.43
C LEU A 182 5.73 -2.09 12.73
N GLU A 183 6.84 -1.64 13.29
CA GLU A 183 7.17 -0.23 13.42
C GLU A 183 8.24 0.12 12.38
N PHE A 184 7.93 1.05 11.50
CA PHE A 184 8.81 1.51 10.42
C PHE A 184 9.43 2.86 10.76
N THR A 185 10.66 3.04 10.31
CA THR A 185 11.34 4.34 10.27
C THR A 185 11.87 4.56 8.85
N ILE A 186 11.65 5.74 8.30
CA ILE A 186 12.19 6.17 7.01
C ILE A 186 13.43 7.02 7.23
N HIS A 187 14.48 6.75 6.45
CA HIS A 187 15.67 7.58 6.40
C HIS A 187 15.82 8.17 4.99
N TYR A 188 16.16 9.44 4.92
CA TYR A 188 16.49 10.12 3.67
C TYR A 188 17.57 11.17 3.92
N LYS A 189 18.73 11.04 3.28
CA LYS A 189 19.92 11.84 3.55
C LYS A 189 20.25 11.78 5.05
N ASP A 190 20.47 12.92 5.69
CA ASP A 190 20.78 13.01 7.12
C ASP A 190 19.53 13.01 8.03
N PHE A 191 18.35 12.79 7.47
CA PHE A 191 17.09 12.87 8.22
C PHE A 191 16.48 11.50 8.46
N ARG A 192 15.83 11.37 9.60
CA ARG A 192 15.07 10.20 10.03
C ARG A 192 13.65 10.63 10.42
N SER A 193 12.65 9.81 10.07
CA SER A 193 11.27 10.03 10.53
C SER A 193 11.10 9.58 11.99
N GLU A 194 10.05 10.07 12.63
CA GLU A 194 9.51 9.37 13.80
C GLU A 194 9.04 7.98 13.36
N PRO A 195 9.14 6.96 14.23
CA PRO A 195 8.59 5.64 13.96
C PRO A 195 7.08 5.69 13.72
N PHE A 196 6.58 4.83 12.83
CA PHE A 196 5.15 4.71 12.54
C PHE A 196 4.74 3.25 12.33
N ASP A 197 3.51 2.95 12.69
CA ASP A 197 2.95 1.61 12.56
C ASP A 197 2.67 1.24 11.11
N TRP A 198 2.99 -0.01 10.73
CA TRP A 198 2.76 -0.57 9.40
C TRP A 198 2.34 -2.03 9.51
N LEU A 199 1.20 -2.38 8.91
CA LEU A 199 0.60 -3.70 9.07
C LEU A 199 0.82 -4.59 7.85
N TYR A 200 1.29 -5.80 8.10
CA TYR A 200 1.26 -6.91 7.16
C TYR A 200 0.20 -7.90 7.62
N LEU A 201 -0.66 -8.38 6.72
CA LEU A 201 -1.71 -9.35 7.07
C LEU A 201 -1.48 -10.68 6.37
N ASP A 202 -1.50 -11.78 7.13
CA ASP A 202 -1.60 -13.10 6.52
C ASP A 202 -2.98 -13.33 5.91
N PRO A 203 -3.10 -14.18 4.87
CA PRO A 203 -4.37 -14.38 4.16
C PRO A 203 -5.51 -14.88 5.04
N ARG A 204 -5.22 -15.73 6.04
CA ARG A 204 -6.23 -16.32 6.93
C ARG A 204 -6.84 -15.27 7.86
N THR A 205 -5.98 -14.46 8.48
CA THR A 205 -6.42 -13.36 9.35
C THR A 205 -7.17 -12.30 8.55
N PHE A 206 -6.66 -11.94 7.36
CA PHE A 206 -7.33 -10.94 6.53
C PHE A 206 -8.70 -11.41 6.04
N LYS A 207 -8.83 -12.66 5.58
CA LYS A 207 -10.11 -13.26 5.19
C LYS A 207 -11.13 -13.23 6.33
N LYS A 208 -10.71 -13.57 7.56
CA LYS A 208 -11.59 -13.53 8.75
C LYS A 208 -12.08 -12.11 9.02
N LEU A 209 -11.20 -11.11 8.94
CA LEU A 209 -11.55 -9.70 9.16
C LEU A 209 -12.45 -9.16 8.04
N ALA A 210 -12.15 -9.45 6.78
CA ALA A 210 -12.97 -9.05 5.64
C ALA A 210 -14.41 -9.59 5.78
N ASN A 211 -14.55 -10.89 6.02
CA ASN A 211 -15.87 -11.53 6.20
C ASN A 211 -16.65 -10.94 7.37
N LYS A 212 -15.99 -10.70 8.52
CA LYS A 212 -16.60 -10.03 9.69
C LYS A 212 -17.14 -8.63 9.34
N ASN A 213 -16.54 -7.96 8.37
CA ASN A 213 -16.93 -6.64 7.91
C ASN A 213 -17.89 -6.64 6.70
N GLY A 214 -18.42 -7.82 6.32
CA GLY A 214 -19.38 -7.97 5.22
C GLY A 214 -18.73 -7.79 3.85
N LEU A 215 -17.48 -8.25 3.71
CA LEU A 215 -16.72 -8.30 2.46
C LEU A 215 -16.33 -9.74 2.16
N ASN A 216 -16.58 -10.20 0.93
CA ASN A 216 -15.97 -11.40 0.39
C ASN A 216 -14.47 -11.18 0.24
N PHE A 217 -13.67 -12.21 0.44
CA PHE A 217 -12.22 -12.20 0.28
C PHE A 217 -11.80 -13.29 -0.70
N GLU A 218 -11.12 -12.91 -1.77
CA GLU A 218 -10.57 -13.80 -2.78
C GLU A 218 -9.09 -13.45 -3.02
N ILE A 219 -8.19 -14.43 -2.99
CA ILE A 219 -6.82 -14.27 -3.46
C ILE A 219 -6.84 -14.45 -4.98
N ILE A 220 -6.54 -13.40 -5.73
CA ILE A 220 -6.52 -13.42 -7.19
C ILE A 220 -5.10 -13.55 -7.75
N GLY A 221 -4.07 -13.40 -6.93
CA GLY A 221 -2.67 -13.62 -7.27
C GLY A 221 -1.82 -13.89 -6.05
N ALA A 222 -0.76 -14.68 -6.23
CA ALA A 222 0.26 -14.93 -5.21
C ALA A 222 1.65 -14.83 -5.84
N GLY A 223 2.56 -14.18 -5.14
CA GLY A 223 3.95 -14.05 -5.54
C GLY A 223 4.84 -15.14 -4.93
N LYS A 224 6.15 -15.00 -5.11
CA LYS A 224 7.13 -15.99 -4.66
C LYS A 224 7.57 -15.80 -3.21
N ASN A 225 7.38 -14.60 -2.67
CA ASN A 225 7.89 -14.20 -1.35
C ASN A 225 6.75 -14.08 -0.32
N TYR A 226 5.77 -15.01 -0.38
CA TYR A 226 4.59 -15.01 0.49
C TYR A 226 3.70 -13.76 0.34
N ASP A 227 3.94 -12.96 -0.68
CA ASP A 227 3.13 -11.83 -1.10
C ASP A 227 1.89 -12.32 -1.85
N TYR A 228 0.78 -11.62 -1.73
CA TYR A 228 -0.47 -11.95 -2.39
C TYR A 228 -1.30 -10.70 -2.70
N LEU A 229 -2.11 -10.79 -3.73
CA LEU A 229 -3.11 -9.80 -4.09
C LEU A 229 -4.50 -10.34 -3.74
N ALA A 230 -5.21 -9.62 -2.89
CA ALA A 230 -6.59 -9.92 -2.53
C ALA A 230 -7.56 -8.98 -3.25
N LYS A 231 -8.69 -9.55 -3.65
CA LYS A 231 -9.88 -8.85 -4.13
C LYS A 231 -10.96 -8.94 -3.08
N LEU A 232 -11.47 -7.77 -2.65
CA LEU A 232 -12.59 -7.69 -1.72
C LEU A 232 -13.80 -7.12 -2.44
N THR A 233 -14.98 -7.72 -2.22
CA THR A 233 -16.28 -7.27 -2.77
C THR A 233 -17.33 -7.30 -1.68
N VAL A 234 -18.36 -6.47 -1.79
CA VAL A 234 -19.46 -6.46 -0.80
C VAL A 234 -20.26 -7.76 -0.90
N ILE A 235 -20.57 -8.38 0.28
CA ILE A 235 -21.45 -9.56 0.39
C ILE A 235 -22.89 -9.17 0.10
#